data_ec840d78be61f2b82b578055c2cb5e8b
#
_entry.id   ec840d78be61f2b82b578055c2cb5e8b
#
_cell.length_a   1.000
_cell.length_b   1.000
_cell.length_c   1.000
_cell.angle_alpha   90.00
_cell.angle_beta   90.00
_cell.angle_gamma   90.00
#
_symmetry.space_group_name_H-M   'P 1'
#
loop_
_entity.id
_entity.type
_entity.pdbx_description
1 polymer ?
#
loop_
_entity_poly.entity_id
_entity_poly.type
_entity_poly.pdbx_seq_one_letter_code
_entity_poly.pdbx_strand_id
1 'polypeptide(L)'
;GRVKGELASVAQVRSQIASAQAQLKVSQAQVETTRAQLETARWELSQTTVAAPGNGTMVNVMLRPGFFVAGMPFNEVMTFVDNEYQIFALFGQNELHAVEAGNEAEITLDTYPGRVIKAHVDSIIWAQGQGQIEASGDLPKPTFVPPPGRFPVKLVVAEEDKGLFMAAGARGSAAIYTEHITPVHIIRKVLLRVESYLDYVIIKHSI
;
A
#
# COMPACT_ATOMS: atom_id res chain seq x y z
N GLY A 1 39.77 -63.29 40.34
CA GLY A 1 40.00 -63.04 38.87
C GLY A 1 38.73 -62.78 38.10
N ARG A 2 37.62 -63.48 38.27
CA ARG A 2 36.37 -63.40 37.48
C ARG A 2 35.70 -62.01 37.56
N VAL A 3 35.53 -61.48 38.76
CA VAL A 3 34.87 -60.13 38.95
C VAL A 3 35.60 -58.97 38.25
N LYS A 4 36.95 -59.00 38.21
CA LYS A 4 37.73 -58.03 37.48
C LYS A 4 37.55 -58.12 35.95
N GLY A 5 37.36 -59.30 35.41
CA GLY A 5 37.11 -59.50 34.00
C GLY A 5 35.72 -58.97 33.60
N GLU A 6 34.71 -59.23 34.43
CA GLU A 6 33.33 -58.74 34.22
C GLU A 6 33.21 -57.24 34.30
N LEU A 7 33.95 -56.60 35.24
CA LEU A 7 34.00 -55.15 35.34
C LEU A 7 34.67 -54.53 34.11
N ALA A 8 35.71 -55.16 33.58
CA ALA A 8 36.38 -54.70 32.36
C ALA A 8 35.45 -54.79 31.12
N SER A 9 34.68 -55.91 31.00
CA SER A 9 33.72 -56.07 29.92
C SER A 9 32.55 -55.07 30.01
N VAL A 10 32.06 -54.78 31.20
CA VAL A 10 31.05 -53.72 31.43
C VAL A 10 31.58 -52.34 31.05
N ALA A 11 32.83 -52.02 31.40
CA ALA A 11 33.46 -50.73 31.02
C ALA A 11 33.58 -50.62 29.49
N GLN A 12 33.97 -51.68 28.81
CA GLN A 12 34.05 -51.72 27.37
C GLN A 12 32.71 -51.53 26.68
N VAL A 13 31.65 -52.17 27.14
CA VAL A 13 30.30 -52.02 26.62
C VAL A 13 29.78 -50.57 26.84
N ARG A 14 30.03 -50.00 28.01
CA ARG A 14 29.71 -48.60 28.29
C ARG A 14 30.40 -47.64 27.33
N SER A 15 31.68 -47.84 27.03
CA SER A 15 32.42 -47.08 26.05
C SER A 15 31.81 -47.19 24.63
N GLN A 16 31.41 -48.42 24.24
CA GLN A 16 30.75 -48.64 22.95
C GLN A 16 29.38 -47.92 22.87
N ILE A 17 28.59 -47.97 23.96
CA ILE A 17 27.32 -47.24 24.03
C ILE A 17 27.55 -45.76 23.91
N ALA A 18 28.55 -45.19 24.62
CA ALA A 18 28.87 -43.79 24.56
C ALA A 18 29.28 -43.34 23.14
N SER A 19 30.11 -44.13 22.47
CA SER A 19 30.52 -43.86 21.07
C SER A 19 29.33 -43.95 20.09
N ALA A 20 28.45 -44.96 20.26
CA ALA A 20 27.24 -45.08 19.44
C ALA A 20 26.27 -43.92 19.66
N GLN A 21 26.09 -43.45 20.91
CA GLN A 21 25.30 -42.27 21.24
C GLN A 21 25.90 -40.99 20.64
N ALA A 22 27.22 -40.83 20.67
CA ALA A 22 27.87 -39.69 20.02
C ALA A 22 27.65 -39.71 18.50
N GLN A 23 27.75 -40.89 17.89
CA GLN A 23 27.51 -41.07 16.46
C GLN A 23 26.05 -40.76 16.06
N LEU A 24 25.12 -41.18 16.90
CA LEU A 24 23.70 -40.87 16.72
C LEU A 24 23.48 -39.35 16.75
N LYS A 25 24.06 -38.62 17.71
CA LYS A 25 23.97 -37.18 17.79
C LYS A 25 24.53 -36.46 16.55
N VAL A 26 25.67 -36.94 16.04
CA VAL A 26 26.27 -36.41 14.80
C VAL A 26 25.33 -36.65 13.60
N SER A 27 24.77 -37.87 13.49
CA SER A 27 23.80 -38.15 12.42
C SER A 27 22.52 -37.31 12.52
N GLN A 28 22.03 -37.07 13.74
CA GLN A 28 20.89 -36.20 13.98
C GLN A 28 21.21 -34.74 13.56
N ALA A 29 22.38 -34.19 13.94
CA ALA A 29 22.80 -32.89 13.54
C ALA A 29 22.95 -32.78 12.01
N GLN A 30 23.42 -33.84 11.35
CA GLN A 30 23.51 -33.84 9.88
C GLN A 30 22.12 -33.81 9.23
N VAL A 31 21.15 -34.54 9.78
CA VAL A 31 19.74 -34.50 9.31
C VAL A 31 19.17 -33.10 9.45
N GLU A 32 19.38 -32.41 10.60
CA GLU A 32 18.91 -31.05 10.79
C GLU A 32 19.56 -30.07 9.81
N THR A 33 20.87 -30.19 9.57
CA THR A 33 21.57 -29.39 8.58
C THR A 33 20.98 -29.57 7.18
N THR A 34 20.73 -30.83 6.79
CA THR A 34 20.15 -31.11 5.47
C THR A 34 18.72 -30.61 5.34
N ARG A 35 17.95 -30.69 6.43
CA ARG A 35 16.59 -30.10 6.47
C ARG A 35 16.61 -28.59 6.26
N ALA A 36 17.51 -27.89 6.96
CA ALA A 36 17.67 -26.43 6.80
C ALA A 36 18.07 -26.06 5.35
N GLN A 37 18.97 -26.85 4.75
CA GLN A 37 19.34 -26.66 3.33
C GLN A 37 18.14 -26.87 2.39
N LEU A 38 17.33 -27.91 2.66
CA LEU A 38 16.11 -28.17 1.88
C LEU A 38 15.10 -27.02 1.99
N GLU A 39 14.91 -26.48 3.18
CA GLU A 39 14.01 -25.33 3.40
C GLU A 39 14.51 -24.09 2.67
N THR A 40 15.82 -23.82 2.72
CA THR A 40 16.43 -22.72 1.96
C THR A 40 16.19 -22.90 0.46
N ALA A 41 16.48 -24.06 -0.09
CA ALA A 41 16.25 -24.35 -1.51
C ALA A 41 14.78 -24.26 -1.92
N ARG A 42 13.87 -24.68 -1.07
CA ARG A 42 12.41 -24.53 -1.31
C ARG A 42 11.99 -23.08 -1.30
N TRP A 43 12.52 -22.30 -0.37
CA TRP A 43 12.26 -20.85 -0.32
C TRP A 43 12.77 -20.17 -1.58
N GLU A 44 14.02 -20.43 -1.98
CA GLU A 44 14.60 -19.90 -3.21
C GLU A 44 13.75 -20.26 -4.44
N LEU A 45 13.31 -21.51 -4.53
CA LEU A 45 12.41 -21.95 -5.61
C LEU A 45 11.08 -21.18 -5.57
N SER A 46 10.51 -20.93 -4.40
CA SER A 46 9.27 -20.15 -4.28
C SER A 46 9.42 -18.71 -4.76
N GLN A 47 10.62 -18.12 -4.60
CA GLN A 47 10.92 -16.75 -5.07
C GLN A 47 11.09 -16.66 -6.60
N THR A 48 11.24 -17.77 -7.30
CA THR A 48 11.32 -17.77 -8.76
C THR A 48 9.98 -17.50 -9.45
N THR A 49 8.88 -17.63 -8.71
CA THR A 49 7.54 -17.33 -9.20
C THR A 49 6.98 -16.11 -8.50
N VAL A 50 6.78 -15.03 -9.23
CA VAL A 50 6.17 -13.79 -8.72
C VAL A 50 4.70 -13.79 -9.12
N ALA A 51 3.83 -13.90 -8.14
CA ALA A 51 2.38 -13.79 -8.33
C ALA A 51 1.92 -12.34 -8.15
N ALA A 52 0.88 -11.94 -8.88
CA ALA A 52 0.23 -10.65 -8.68
C ALA A 52 -0.40 -10.61 -7.26
N PRO A 53 -0.27 -9.49 -6.53
CA PRO A 53 -0.81 -9.36 -5.17
C PRO A 53 -2.35 -9.29 -5.13
N GLY A 54 -2.98 -8.96 -6.25
CA GLY A 54 -4.43 -8.81 -6.36
C GLY A 54 -4.89 -8.72 -7.81
N ASN A 55 -6.11 -8.23 -7.98
CA ASN A 55 -6.67 -7.92 -9.31
C ASN A 55 -6.17 -6.56 -9.76
N GLY A 56 -5.50 -6.50 -10.89
CA GLY A 56 -4.91 -5.26 -11.39
C GLY A 56 -4.41 -5.36 -12.83
N THR A 57 -3.79 -4.29 -13.28
CA THR A 57 -3.23 -4.18 -14.61
C THR A 57 -1.72 -3.94 -14.53
N MET A 58 -0.97 -4.70 -15.31
CA MET A 58 0.46 -4.44 -15.49
C MET A 58 0.67 -3.35 -16.53
N VAL A 59 1.45 -2.33 -16.18
CA VAL A 59 1.84 -1.23 -17.07
C VAL A 59 3.37 -1.14 -17.13
N ASN A 60 3.89 -0.56 -18.20
CA ASN A 60 5.32 -0.35 -18.39
C ASN A 60 6.15 -1.63 -18.26
N VAL A 61 5.70 -2.72 -18.90
CA VAL A 61 6.35 -4.03 -18.81
C VAL A 61 7.57 -4.07 -19.73
N MET A 62 8.76 -4.10 -19.14
CA MET A 62 10.03 -4.24 -19.84
C MET A 62 10.51 -5.70 -19.92
N LEU A 63 9.89 -6.60 -19.15
CA LEU A 63 10.27 -8.01 -19.08
C LEU A 63 9.95 -8.75 -20.39
N ARG A 64 10.95 -9.49 -20.87
CA ARG A 64 10.82 -10.41 -22.01
C ARG A 64 11.51 -11.73 -21.67
N PRO A 65 11.13 -12.86 -22.29
CA PRO A 65 11.85 -14.12 -22.13
C PRO A 65 13.35 -13.93 -22.43
N GLY A 66 14.21 -14.39 -21.52
CA GLY A 66 15.65 -14.21 -21.60
C GLY A 66 16.18 -12.89 -20.99
N PHE A 67 15.32 -12.03 -20.45
CA PHE A 67 15.75 -10.82 -19.77
C PHE A 67 16.32 -11.16 -18.38
N PHE A 68 17.51 -10.65 -18.09
CA PHE A 68 18.13 -10.82 -16.79
C PHE A 68 17.69 -9.72 -15.83
N VAL A 69 17.00 -10.09 -14.76
CA VAL A 69 16.62 -9.17 -13.67
C VAL A 69 17.68 -9.24 -12.59
N ALA A 70 18.50 -8.19 -12.49
CA ALA A 70 19.41 -8.06 -11.37
C ALA A 70 18.61 -7.67 -10.12
N GLY A 71 18.89 -8.32 -8.99
CA GLY A 71 18.25 -8.05 -7.69
C GLY A 71 18.65 -6.71 -7.07
N MET A 72 18.86 -5.67 -7.88
CA MET A 72 19.18 -4.31 -7.42
C MET A 72 17.91 -3.49 -7.22
N PRO A 73 17.79 -2.73 -6.10
CA PRO A 73 16.57 -2.02 -5.72
C PRO A 73 16.21 -0.83 -6.63
N PHE A 74 16.98 -0.55 -7.67
CA PHE A 74 16.82 0.66 -8.50
C PHE A 74 16.31 0.40 -9.92
N ASN A 75 16.09 -0.85 -10.32
CA ASN A 75 15.61 -1.16 -11.67
C ASN A 75 14.16 -1.65 -11.60
N GLU A 76 13.23 -0.73 -11.78
CA GLU A 76 11.83 -1.09 -12.00
C GLU A 76 11.68 -1.73 -13.37
N VAL A 77 11.23 -2.97 -13.41
CA VAL A 77 11.06 -3.75 -14.66
C VAL A 77 9.60 -3.81 -15.11
N MET A 78 8.67 -3.52 -14.21
CA MET A 78 7.25 -3.38 -14.48
C MET A 78 6.55 -2.68 -13.30
N THR A 79 5.39 -2.09 -13.57
CA THR A 79 4.53 -1.50 -12.55
C THR A 79 3.20 -2.23 -12.53
N PHE A 80 2.78 -2.66 -11.34
CA PHE A 80 1.45 -3.24 -11.13
C PHE A 80 0.53 -2.15 -10.57
N VAL A 81 -0.61 -1.94 -11.22
CA VAL A 81 -1.65 -1.00 -10.78
C VAL A 81 -2.84 -1.81 -10.32
N ASP A 82 -3.18 -1.68 -9.05
CA ASP A 82 -4.36 -2.31 -8.46
C ASP A 82 -5.64 -1.68 -9.03
N ASN A 83 -6.71 -2.47 -9.12
CA ASN A 83 -8.03 -1.99 -9.53
C ASN A 83 -8.80 -1.31 -8.39
N GLU A 84 -8.25 -1.30 -7.17
CA GLU A 84 -8.83 -0.56 -6.06
C GLU A 84 -8.44 0.92 -6.13
N TYR A 85 -9.43 1.78 -6.28
CA TYR A 85 -9.24 3.23 -6.36
C TYR A 85 -9.48 3.88 -5.01
N GLN A 86 -8.61 4.82 -4.67
CA GLN A 86 -8.81 5.72 -3.54
C GLN A 86 -8.92 7.14 -4.07
N ILE A 87 -9.95 7.86 -3.63
CA ILE A 87 -10.17 9.24 -4.02
C ILE A 87 -9.78 10.14 -2.87
N PHE A 88 -8.87 11.06 -3.14
CA PHE A 88 -8.45 12.08 -2.19
C PHE A 88 -8.82 13.47 -2.71
N ALA A 89 -9.62 14.18 -1.94
CA ALA A 89 -9.92 15.58 -2.19
C ALA A 89 -9.07 16.45 -1.26
N LEU A 90 -8.48 17.52 -1.79
CA LEU A 90 -7.57 18.41 -1.06
C LEU A 90 -8.30 19.67 -0.62
N PHE A 91 -8.44 19.87 0.69
CA PHE A 91 -9.11 21.03 1.29
C PHE A 91 -8.14 21.87 2.12
N GLY A 92 -8.40 23.18 2.18
CA GLY A 92 -7.68 24.05 3.08
C GLY A 92 -8.03 23.80 4.56
N GLN A 93 -7.12 24.10 5.46
CA GLN A 93 -7.33 23.89 6.90
C GLN A 93 -8.60 24.59 7.44
N ASN A 94 -8.92 25.78 6.94
CA ASN A 94 -10.10 26.52 7.32
C ASN A 94 -11.42 25.93 6.81
N GLU A 95 -11.36 25.09 5.80
CA GLU A 95 -12.54 24.43 5.20
C GLU A 95 -12.90 23.15 5.97
N LEU A 96 -11.96 22.59 6.70
CA LEU A 96 -12.09 21.29 7.36
C LEU A 96 -12.66 21.34 8.77
N HIS A 97 -12.86 22.53 9.35
CA HIS A 97 -13.26 22.66 10.76
C HIS A 97 -14.61 22.01 11.11
N ALA A 98 -15.49 21.84 10.11
CA ALA A 98 -16.82 21.24 10.27
C ALA A 98 -16.98 19.93 9.49
N VAL A 99 -15.90 19.40 8.91
CA VAL A 99 -15.94 18.16 8.14
C VAL A 99 -15.72 16.99 9.09
N GLU A 100 -16.64 16.03 9.05
CA GLU A 100 -16.62 14.82 9.86
C GLU A 100 -16.72 13.59 8.97
N ALA A 101 -16.23 12.44 9.48
CA ALA A 101 -16.44 11.16 8.82
C ALA A 101 -17.93 10.87 8.69
N GLY A 102 -18.35 10.38 7.51
CA GLY A 102 -19.75 10.16 7.17
C GLY A 102 -20.46 11.33 6.48
N ASN A 103 -19.88 12.53 6.45
CA ASN A 103 -20.49 13.64 5.72
C ASN A 103 -20.70 13.29 4.24
N GLU A 104 -21.83 13.70 3.68
CA GLU A 104 -22.13 13.54 2.27
C GLU A 104 -21.14 14.36 1.41
N ALA A 105 -20.69 13.77 0.31
CA ALA A 105 -19.82 14.44 -0.64
C ALA A 105 -20.29 14.17 -2.08
N GLU A 106 -20.07 15.12 -2.95
CA GLU A 106 -20.26 14.99 -4.40
C GLU A 106 -18.93 15.23 -5.10
N ILE A 107 -18.64 14.42 -6.10
CA ILE A 107 -17.40 14.44 -6.88
C ILE A 107 -17.76 14.60 -8.35
N THR A 108 -17.05 15.47 -9.04
CA THR A 108 -17.06 15.55 -10.50
C THR A 108 -15.66 15.19 -11.01
N LEU A 109 -15.59 14.34 -12.02
CA LEU A 109 -14.33 13.93 -12.62
C LEU A 109 -14.24 14.44 -14.05
N ASP A 110 -13.07 14.95 -14.45
CA ASP A 110 -12.80 15.42 -15.81
C ASP A 110 -13.01 14.30 -16.86
N THR A 111 -12.86 13.03 -16.45
CA THR A 111 -13.14 11.86 -17.28
C THR A 111 -14.62 11.63 -17.55
N TYR A 112 -15.51 12.17 -16.73
CA TYR A 112 -16.98 12.04 -16.85
C TYR A 112 -17.65 13.41 -16.78
N PRO A 113 -17.43 14.27 -17.77
CA PRO A 113 -18.00 15.63 -17.75
C PRO A 113 -19.55 15.57 -17.74
N GLY A 114 -20.14 16.38 -16.89
CA GLY A 114 -21.59 16.43 -16.69
C GLY A 114 -22.14 15.38 -15.73
N ARG A 115 -21.31 14.47 -15.19
CA ARG A 115 -21.74 13.46 -14.22
C ARG A 115 -21.28 13.82 -12.81
N VAL A 116 -22.21 13.84 -11.87
CA VAL A 116 -21.93 13.99 -10.44
C VAL A 116 -21.96 12.61 -9.80
N ILE A 117 -20.88 12.26 -9.13
CA ILE A 117 -20.67 10.99 -8.43
C ILE A 117 -20.92 11.24 -6.95
N LYS A 118 -21.79 10.43 -6.34
CA LYS A 118 -22.07 10.51 -4.91
C LYS A 118 -20.97 9.80 -4.12
N ALA A 119 -20.55 10.40 -3.03
CA ALA A 119 -19.54 9.88 -2.12
C ALA A 119 -19.84 10.28 -0.68
N HIS A 120 -19.07 9.75 0.25
CA HIS A 120 -19.07 10.17 1.64
C HIS A 120 -17.62 10.24 2.14
N VAL A 121 -17.43 11.06 3.18
CA VAL A 121 -16.13 11.21 3.83
C VAL A 121 -15.83 9.94 4.64
N ASP A 122 -14.71 9.30 4.34
CA ASP A 122 -14.18 8.16 5.12
C ASP A 122 -13.32 8.66 6.27
N SER A 123 -12.30 9.44 5.93
CA SER A 123 -11.34 9.94 6.91
C SER A 123 -10.63 11.20 6.43
N ILE A 124 -10.10 11.98 7.38
CA ILE A 124 -9.29 13.17 7.10
C ILE A 124 -7.87 12.87 7.54
N ILE A 125 -6.90 13.10 6.67
CA ILE A 125 -5.49 12.93 6.99
C ILE A 125 -4.94 14.26 7.50
N TRP A 126 -4.79 14.39 8.81
CA TRP A 126 -4.29 15.59 9.49
C TRP A 126 -2.76 15.70 9.50
N ALA A 127 -2.09 15.04 8.56
CA ALA A 127 -0.64 15.05 8.47
C ALA A 127 -0.17 15.56 7.11
N GLN A 128 0.83 16.44 7.14
CA GLN A 128 1.51 16.93 5.94
C GLN A 128 3.02 16.86 6.14
N GLY A 129 3.73 16.44 5.11
CA GLY A 129 5.19 16.40 5.14
C GLY A 129 5.83 17.78 5.35
N GLN A 130 5.18 18.84 4.91
CA GLN A 130 5.65 20.24 5.12
C GLN A 130 5.50 20.73 6.57
N GLY A 131 4.71 20.06 7.40
CA GLY A 131 4.58 20.35 8.82
C GLY A 131 5.60 19.63 9.69
N GLN A 132 6.48 18.81 9.11
CA GLN A 132 7.51 18.12 9.85
C GLN A 132 8.80 18.94 9.83
N ILE A 133 9.34 19.18 11.01
CA ILE A 133 10.69 19.75 11.16
C ILE A 133 11.65 18.56 11.05
N GLU A 134 12.52 18.56 10.04
CA GLU A 134 13.56 17.55 9.94
C GLU A 134 14.50 17.68 11.14
N ALA A 135 14.80 16.54 11.76
CA ALA A 135 15.78 16.48 12.86
C ALA A 135 17.20 16.62 12.29
N SER A 136 17.58 17.84 11.93
CA SER A 136 18.87 18.17 11.32
C SER A 136 19.93 18.59 12.33
N GLY A 137 19.59 18.74 13.61
CA GLY A 137 20.47 19.31 14.63
C GLY A 137 20.63 20.84 14.56
N ASP A 138 20.11 21.50 13.53
CA ASP A 138 20.10 22.95 13.38
C ASP A 138 18.80 23.55 13.92
N LEU A 139 18.88 24.78 14.41
CA LEU A 139 17.71 25.52 14.82
C LEU A 139 16.82 25.85 13.60
N PRO A 140 15.49 25.64 13.69
CA PRO A 140 14.57 25.97 12.63
C PRO A 140 14.70 27.46 12.26
N LYS A 141 14.98 27.76 11.00
CA LYS A 141 15.05 29.14 10.52
C LYS A 141 13.63 29.63 10.21
N PRO A 142 13.13 30.70 10.86
CA PRO A 142 11.75 31.20 10.66
C PRO A 142 11.51 31.87 9.31
N THR A 143 12.46 31.83 8.39
CA THR A 143 12.42 32.51 7.10
C THR A 143 11.59 31.82 6.04
N PHE A 144 11.17 30.59 6.23
CA PHE A 144 10.32 29.87 5.30
C PHE A 144 8.93 29.68 5.89
N VAL A 145 7.98 30.48 5.42
CA VAL A 145 6.55 30.25 5.66
C VAL A 145 6.07 29.40 4.48
N PRO A 146 5.82 28.11 4.68
CA PRO A 146 5.26 27.30 3.60
C PRO A 146 3.88 27.84 3.21
N PRO A 147 3.47 27.72 1.93
CA PRO A 147 2.12 28.06 1.53
C PRO A 147 1.11 27.27 2.39
N PRO A 148 -0.10 27.82 2.64
CA PRO A 148 -1.09 27.14 3.47
C PRO A 148 -1.34 25.73 2.95
N GLY A 149 -1.11 24.77 3.80
CA GLY A 149 -1.21 23.36 3.46
C GLY A 149 -2.64 22.96 3.14
N ARG A 150 -2.79 22.04 2.19
CA ARG A 150 -4.05 21.36 1.91
C ARG A 150 -4.02 19.98 2.51
N PHE A 151 -5.06 19.60 3.23
CA PHE A 151 -5.19 18.30 3.86
C PHE A 151 -6.00 17.36 2.97
N PRO A 152 -5.52 16.14 2.75
CA PRO A 152 -6.27 15.15 1.98
C PRO A 152 -7.41 14.58 2.82
N VAL A 153 -8.59 14.58 2.23
CA VAL A 153 -9.80 13.93 2.72
C VAL A 153 -10.05 12.72 1.85
N LYS A 154 -10.09 11.54 2.44
CA LYS A 154 -10.41 10.31 1.74
C LYS A 154 -11.91 10.20 1.55
N LEU A 155 -12.33 10.03 0.30
CA LEU A 155 -13.71 9.88 -0.09
C LEU A 155 -13.98 8.47 -0.58
N VAL A 156 -15.11 7.90 -0.16
CA VAL A 156 -15.60 6.60 -0.62
C VAL A 156 -16.83 6.82 -1.47
N VAL A 157 -16.79 6.30 -2.69
CA VAL A 157 -17.88 6.39 -3.67
C VAL A 157 -19.06 5.53 -3.22
N ALA A 158 -20.28 6.01 -3.42
CA ALA A 158 -21.49 5.27 -3.15
C ALA A 158 -21.58 4.00 -4.00
N GLU A 159 -22.26 2.96 -3.50
CA GLU A 159 -22.38 1.66 -4.17
C GLU A 159 -22.89 1.77 -5.62
N GLU A 160 -23.76 2.77 -5.87
CA GLU A 160 -24.38 3.02 -7.19
C GLU A 160 -23.34 3.34 -8.27
N ASP A 161 -22.23 3.97 -7.87
CA ASP A 161 -21.17 4.48 -8.76
C ASP A 161 -19.85 3.69 -8.68
N LYS A 162 -19.75 2.65 -7.85
CA LYS A 162 -18.54 1.83 -7.69
C LYS A 162 -18.06 1.13 -8.98
N GLY A 163 -18.96 0.90 -9.93
CA GLY A 163 -18.63 0.28 -11.22
C GLY A 163 -18.00 1.20 -12.25
N LEU A 164 -17.82 2.49 -11.95
CA LEU A 164 -17.20 3.43 -12.85
C LEU A 164 -15.70 3.20 -12.95
N PHE A 165 -15.18 3.18 -14.15
CA PHE A 165 -13.73 3.16 -14.37
C PHE A 165 -13.13 4.51 -13.96
N MET A 166 -12.24 4.49 -12.99
CA MET A 166 -11.50 5.67 -12.54
C MET A 166 -10.02 5.48 -12.87
N ALA A 167 -9.49 6.32 -13.73
CA ALA A 167 -8.08 6.27 -14.07
C ALA A 167 -7.22 6.74 -12.87
N ALA A 168 -6.15 6.02 -12.56
CA ALA A 168 -5.18 6.48 -11.58
C ALA A 168 -4.58 7.82 -12.03
N GLY A 169 -4.63 8.85 -11.16
CA GLY A 169 -4.21 10.20 -11.50
C GLY A 169 -5.29 11.06 -12.17
N ALA A 170 -6.53 10.58 -12.31
CA ALA A 170 -7.65 11.41 -12.74
C ALA A 170 -7.83 12.62 -11.82
N ARG A 171 -8.30 13.73 -12.39
CA ARG A 171 -8.57 14.98 -11.69
C ARG A 171 -10.06 15.28 -11.69
N GLY A 172 -10.45 16.19 -10.81
CA GLY A 172 -11.83 16.62 -10.69
C GLY A 172 -12.03 17.56 -9.52
N SER A 173 -13.27 17.93 -9.28
CA SER A 173 -13.69 18.77 -8.16
C SER A 173 -14.52 17.95 -7.17
N ALA A 174 -14.40 18.29 -5.88
CA ALA A 174 -15.20 17.66 -4.84
C ALA A 174 -15.82 18.71 -3.92
N ALA A 175 -17.05 18.47 -3.48
CA ALA A 175 -17.71 19.26 -2.44
C ALA A 175 -18.18 18.33 -1.32
N ILE A 176 -17.94 18.75 -0.07
CA ILE A 176 -18.42 18.08 1.13
C ILE A 176 -19.53 18.94 1.74
N TYR A 177 -20.62 18.28 2.13
CA TYR A 177 -21.79 18.89 2.74
C TYR A 177 -21.80 18.63 4.24
N THR A 178 -21.67 19.70 5.01
CA THR A 178 -21.67 19.65 6.48
C THR A 178 -23.04 20.10 7.02
N GLU A 179 -23.54 19.51 8.08
CA GLU A 179 -24.90 19.77 8.57
C GLU A 179 -25.17 21.23 9.04
N HIS A 180 -24.14 22.05 9.19
CA HIS A 180 -24.23 23.35 9.84
C HIS A 180 -24.85 24.48 8.98
N ILE A 181 -24.98 24.36 7.64
CA ILE A 181 -25.48 25.45 6.78
C ILE A 181 -26.28 24.92 5.60
N THR A 182 -27.51 24.45 5.86
CA THR A 182 -28.40 23.84 4.89
C THR A 182 -28.72 24.70 3.63
N PRO A 183 -28.94 26.04 3.70
CA PRO A 183 -29.29 26.81 2.49
C PRO A 183 -28.14 26.96 1.49
N VAL A 184 -26.87 26.94 1.94
CA VAL A 184 -25.70 27.09 1.07
C VAL A 184 -25.41 25.78 0.30
N HIS A 185 -25.88 24.63 0.79
CA HIS A 185 -25.73 23.34 0.11
C HIS A 185 -26.38 23.35 -1.27
N ILE A 186 -27.55 23.99 -1.41
CA ILE A 186 -28.27 24.02 -2.69
C ILE A 186 -27.47 24.83 -3.73
N ILE A 187 -26.89 25.95 -3.32
CA ILE A 187 -26.08 26.79 -4.22
C ILE A 187 -24.80 26.03 -4.64
N ARG A 188 -24.16 25.34 -3.73
CA ARG A 188 -22.94 24.57 -4.00
C ARG A 188 -23.20 23.37 -4.91
N LYS A 189 -24.33 22.68 -4.71
CA LYS A 189 -24.81 21.60 -5.61
C LYS A 189 -25.05 22.11 -7.03
N VAL A 190 -25.61 23.31 -7.17
CA VAL A 190 -25.81 23.94 -8.47
C VAL A 190 -24.49 24.32 -9.11
N LEU A 191 -23.57 24.93 -8.36
CA LEU A 191 -22.25 25.35 -8.87
C LEU A 191 -21.43 24.17 -9.40
N LEU A 192 -21.33 23.07 -8.66
CA LEU A 192 -20.66 21.85 -9.12
C LEU A 192 -21.25 21.29 -10.43
N ARG A 193 -22.58 21.31 -10.54
CA ARG A 193 -23.24 20.85 -11.77
C ARG A 193 -22.98 21.80 -12.94
N VAL A 194 -22.98 23.09 -12.70
CA VAL A 194 -22.67 24.09 -13.73
C VAL A 194 -21.21 23.95 -14.17
N GLU A 195 -20.26 23.80 -13.25
CA GLU A 195 -18.85 23.59 -13.56
C GLU A 195 -18.64 22.34 -14.41
N SER A 196 -19.21 21.21 -13.99
CA SER A 196 -19.15 19.96 -14.75
C SER A 196 -19.81 20.04 -16.13
N TYR A 197 -20.88 20.82 -16.28
CA TYR A 197 -21.53 21.08 -17.58
C TYR A 197 -20.70 22.01 -18.48
N LEU A 198 -20.02 22.98 -17.91
CA LEU A 198 -19.14 23.88 -18.67
C LEU A 198 -17.96 23.10 -19.24
N ASP A 199 -17.37 22.19 -18.48
CA ASP A 199 -16.31 21.31 -18.95
C ASP A 199 -16.78 20.43 -20.12
N TYR A 200 -18.03 19.91 -20.04
CA TYR A 200 -18.63 19.19 -21.16
C TYR A 200 -18.79 20.03 -22.43
N VAL A 201 -19.22 21.28 -22.29
CA VAL A 201 -19.43 22.20 -23.42
C VAL A 201 -18.09 22.63 -24.04
N ILE A 202 -17.08 22.91 -23.24
CA ILE A 202 -15.74 23.31 -23.70
C ILE A 202 -15.07 22.17 -24.47
N ILE A 203 -15.12 20.95 -23.95
CA ILE A 203 -14.55 19.78 -24.64
C ILE A 203 -15.23 19.53 -25.98
N LYS A 204 -16.55 19.70 -26.06
CA LYS A 204 -17.33 19.47 -27.30
C LYS A 204 -17.03 20.50 -28.40
N HIS A 205 -16.51 21.70 -28.07
CA HIS A 205 -16.18 22.73 -29.04
C HIS A 205 -14.68 22.79 -29.36
N SER A 206 -13.85 21.95 -28.73
CA SER A 206 -12.41 21.88 -28.94
C SER A 206 -11.99 20.74 -29.89
N ILE A 207 -12.95 19.99 -30.45
CA ILE A 207 -12.79 18.97 -31.48
C ILE A 207 -13.41 19.51 -32.78
#